data_a79a2b138cf614c301ab17cc4fb7f07f
#
_entry.id   a79a2b138cf614c301ab17cc4fb7f07f
#
_cell.length_a   1.000
_cell.length_b   1.000
_cell.length_c   1.000
_cell.angle_alpha   90.00
_cell.angle_beta   90.00
_cell.angle_gamma   90.00
#
_symmetry.space_group_name_H-M   'P 1'
#
loop_
_entity.id
_entity.type
_entity.pdbx_description
1 polymer ?
#
loop_
_entity_poly.entity_id
_entity_poly.type
_entity_poly.pdbx_seq_one_letter_code
_entity_poly.pdbx_strand_id
1 'polypeptide(L)'
;MNVKCVVTGYLDENCYVLEKNGTCLVVDPGDDFLKIKEAVGENKVLGVLITHSHADHIGALRNFLTKRSIKIFKRSNLEETDYTIGDFHFKAIHTPGHSKDSVTFYFEEENIMFIGDFIFKDSIGRTDLPGGSDQEMKESIAKILKYKDDITLYPGHYDKTTLGKEKKDNPYLQ
;
A
#
# COMPACT_ATOMS: atom_id res chain seq x y z
N MET A 1 6.19 -9.92 11.70
CA MET A 1 5.04 -9.92 10.75
C MET A 1 5.39 -10.72 9.51
N ASN A 2 4.48 -11.58 9.00
CA ASN A 2 4.64 -12.26 7.72
C ASN A 2 3.87 -11.49 6.63
N VAL A 3 4.46 -11.34 5.44
CA VAL A 3 3.85 -10.63 4.30
C VAL A 3 3.70 -11.60 3.14
N LYS A 4 2.47 -11.84 2.70
CA LYS A 4 2.15 -12.59 1.49
C LYS A 4 1.73 -11.61 0.40
N CYS A 5 2.27 -11.79 -0.82
CA CYS A 5 1.83 -11.07 -2.01
C CYS A 5 0.90 -11.98 -2.82
N VAL A 6 -0.24 -11.45 -3.22
CA VAL A 6 -1.23 -12.12 -4.07
C VAL A 6 -1.43 -11.25 -5.31
N VAL A 7 -0.92 -11.70 -6.44
CA VAL A 7 -1.12 -10.99 -7.71
C VAL A 7 -2.56 -11.19 -8.18
N THR A 8 -3.27 -10.09 -8.42
CA THR A 8 -4.70 -10.07 -8.74
C THR A 8 -5.02 -9.33 -10.04
N GLY A 9 -6.13 -9.73 -10.66
CA GLY A 9 -6.68 -9.08 -11.84
C GLY A 9 -5.81 -9.16 -13.09
N TYR A 10 -6.26 -8.49 -14.15
CA TYR A 10 -5.58 -8.50 -15.46
C TYR A 10 -4.44 -7.46 -15.56
N LEU A 11 -4.30 -6.58 -14.57
CA LEU A 11 -3.20 -5.61 -14.48
C LEU A 11 -2.06 -6.10 -13.57
N ASP A 12 -2.12 -7.34 -13.07
CA ASP A 12 -1.14 -7.93 -12.16
C ASP A 12 -0.88 -7.04 -10.92
N GLU A 13 -1.98 -6.55 -10.30
CA GLU A 13 -1.92 -5.77 -9.07
C GLU A 13 -1.47 -6.65 -7.90
N ASN A 14 -0.67 -6.09 -7.02
CA ASN A 14 -0.14 -6.71 -5.81
C ASN A 14 -1.04 -6.42 -4.59
N CYS A 15 -1.97 -7.32 -4.30
CA CYS A 15 -2.63 -7.36 -2.99
C CYS A 15 -1.71 -7.98 -1.95
N TYR A 16 -1.63 -7.38 -0.75
CA TYR A 16 -0.81 -7.95 0.33
C TYR A 16 -1.65 -8.40 1.51
N VAL A 17 -1.32 -9.58 2.06
CA VAL A 17 -1.87 -10.08 3.32
C VAL A 17 -0.78 -10.06 4.38
N LEU A 18 -0.99 -9.25 5.43
CA LEU A 18 -0.06 -9.04 6.53
C LEU A 18 -0.52 -9.85 7.72
N GLU A 19 0.24 -10.86 8.13
CA GLU A 19 -0.15 -11.80 9.18
C GLU A 19 0.65 -11.60 10.46
N LYS A 20 -0.04 -11.58 11.60
CA LYS A 20 0.55 -11.53 12.95
C LYS A 20 -0.39 -12.17 13.95
N ASN A 21 0.07 -13.19 14.69
CA ASN A 21 -0.64 -13.82 15.81
C ASN A 21 -2.10 -14.25 15.52
N GLY A 22 -2.34 -14.93 14.38
CA GLY A 22 -3.68 -15.41 13.99
C GLY A 22 -4.64 -14.33 13.52
N THR A 23 -4.14 -13.12 13.29
CA THR A 23 -4.87 -11.97 12.71
C THR A 23 -4.19 -11.47 11.47
N CYS A 24 -4.90 -10.73 10.62
CA CYS A 24 -4.29 -10.11 9.46
C CYS A 24 -4.90 -8.76 9.09
N LEU A 25 -4.11 -7.98 8.33
CA LEU A 25 -4.57 -6.85 7.51
C LEU A 25 -4.45 -7.24 6.03
N VAL A 26 -5.30 -6.66 5.20
CA VAL A 26 -5.23 -6.79 3.74
C VAL A 26 -4.95 -5.42 3.16
N VAL A 27 -3.96 -5.32 2.28
CA VAL A 27 -3.63 -4.06 1.56
C VAL A 27 -4.08 -4.23 0.12
N ASP A 28 -4.83 -3.26 -0.37
CA ASP A 28 -5.34 -3.17 -1.74
C ASP A 28 -5.93 -4.49 -2.26
N PRO A 29 -7.15 -4.87 -1.82
CA PRO A 29 -7.83 -6.04 -2.39
C PRO A 29 -8.36 -5.72 -3.79
N GLY A 30 -7.49 -5.85 -4.80
CA GLY A 30 -7.75 -5.42 -6.17
C GLY A 30 -8.82 -6.25 -6.87
N ASP A 31 -8.57 -7.54 -7.03
CA ASP A 31 -9.50 -8.46 -7.70
C ASP A 31 -9.36 -9.87 -7.10
N ASP A 32 -9.83 -10.91 -7.80
CA ASP A 32 -9.61 -12.32 -7.45
C ASP A 32 -9.85 -12.67 -5.97
N PHE A 33 -10.96 -12.20 -5.39
CA PHE A 33 -11.26 -12.35 -3.95
C PHE A 33 -10.99 -13.76 -3.40
N LEU A 34 -11.21 -14.81 -4.20
CA LEU A 34 -10.95 -16.20 -3.74
C LEU A 34 -9.48 -16.47 -3.51
N LYS A 35 -8.58 -15.93 -4.33
CA LYS A 35 -7.12 -16.02 -4.11
C LYS A 35 -6.71 -15.28 -2.83
N ILE A 36 -7.25 -14.07 -2.64
CA ILE A 36 -6.99 -13.29 -1.41
C ILE A 36 -7.49 -14.05 -0.18
N LYS A 37 -8.70 -14.61 -0.25
CA LYS A 37 -9.28 -15.41 0.84
C LYS A 37 -8.44 -16.64 1.18
N GLU A 38 -7.90 -17.33 0.19
CA GLU A 38 -6.97 -18.45 0.37
C GLU A 38 -5.70 -18.01 1.10
N ALA A 39 -5.11 -16.86 0.68
CA ALA A 39 -3.93 -16.29 1.32
C ALA A 39 -4.19 -15.87 2.77
N VAL A 40 -5.37 -15.33 3.06
CA VAL A 40 -5.82 -15.00 4.43
C VAL A 40 -5.91 -16.26 5.30
N GLY A 41 -6.36 -17.39 4.75
CA GLY A 41 -6.50 -18.66 5.47
C GLY A 41 -7.41 -18.54 6.68
N GLU A 42 -6.96 -19.07 7.83
CA GLU A 42 -7.69 -19.05 9.10
C GLU A 42 -7.53 -17.75 9.90
N ASN A 43 -6.73 -16.78 9.40
CA ASN A 43 -6.51 -15.52 10.11
C ASN A 43 -7.79 -14.69 10.19
N LYS A 44 -8.01 -14.04 11.33
CA LYS A 44 -9.07 -13.04 11.49
C LYS A 44 -8.66 -11.73 10.83
N VAL A 45 -9.38 -11.30 9.79
CA VAL A 45 -9.17 -9.99 9.17
C VAL A 45 -9.63 -8.89 10.12
N LEU A 46 -8.71 -8.03 10.54
CA LEU A 46 -8.98 -6.87 11.40
C LEU A 46 -9.28 -5.61 10.59
N GLY A 47 -8.62 -5.44 9.45
CA GLY A 47 -8.76 -4.25 8.63
C GLY A 47 -8.26 -4.43 7.20
N VAL A 48 -8.67 -3.48 6.37
CA VAL A 48 -8.19 -3.31 5.00
C VAL A 48 -7.57 -1.94 4.86
N LEU A 49 -6.37 -1.88 4.33
CA LEU A 49 -5.63 -0.66 4.02
C LEU A 49 -5.75 -0.40 2.52
N ILE A 50 -6.18 0.79 2.13
CA ILE A 50 -6.32 1.18 0.72
C ILE A 50 -5.31 2.28 0.43
N THR A 51 -4.35 1.98 -0.43
CA THR A 51 -3.33 2.96 -0.82
C THR A 51 -3.95 4.06 -1.68
N HIS A 52 -4.83 3.70 -2.61
CA HIS A 52 -5.59 4.64 -3.43
C HIS A 52 -6.83 3.95 -4.06
N SER A 53 -7.71 4.70 -4.70
CA SER A 53 -9.02 4.20 -5.12
C SER A 53 -9.13 3.82 -6.60
N HIS A 54 -8.04 3.55 -7.31
CA HIS A 54 -8.13 2.99 -8.66
C HIS A 54 -8.77 1.59 -8.62
N ALA A 55 -9.48 1.25 -9.68
CA ALA A 55 -10.38 0.09 -9.70
C ALA A 55 -9.65 -1.24 -9.46
N ASP A 56 -8.42 -1.37 -9.93
CA ASP A 56 -7.56 -2.53 -9.78
C ASP A 56 -7.03 -2.72 -8.35
N HIS A 57 -7.10 -1.70 -7.48
CA HIS A 57 -6.74 -1.78 -6.05
C HIS A 57 -7.93 -2.02 -5.12
N ILE A 58 -9.17 -1.86 -5.61
CA ILE A 58 -10.38 -1.94 -4.75
C ILE A 58 -11.47 -2.87 -5.27
N GLY A 59 -11.26 -3.58 -6.39
CA GLY A 59 -12.30 -4.39 -7.05
C GLY A 59 -12.91 -5.45 -6.13
N ALA A 60 -12.11 -6.08 -5.26
CA ALA A 60 -12.58 -7.06 -4.28
C ALA A 60 -12.96 -6.45 -2.91
N LEU A 61 -12.78 -5.14 -2.69
CA LEU A 61 -13.02 -4.47 -1.40
C LEU A 61 -14.41 -4.74 -0.84
N ARG A 62 -15.45 -4.74 -1.69
CA ARG A 62 -16.84 -4.97 -1.25
C ARG A 62 -17.04 -6.29 -0.51
N ASN A 63 -16.22 -7.30 -0.77
CA ASN A 63 -16.29 -8.60 -0.11
C ASN A 63 -15.92 -8.51 1.37
N PHE A 64 -15.10 -7.52 1.75
CA PHE A 64 -14.71 -7.25 3.13
C PHE A 64 -15.72 -6.35 3.87
N LEU A 65 -16.50 -5.54 3.15
CA LEU A 65 -17.49 -4.62 3.73
C LEU A 65 -18.71 -5.35 4.34
N THR A 66 -18.88 -6.63 4.05
CA THR A 66 -19.99 -7.44 4.58
C THR A 66 -19.91 -7.67 6.10
N LYS A 67 -18.72 -7.53 6.70
CA LYS A 67 -18.47 -7.68 8.11
C LYS A 67 -18.17 -6.34 8.77
N ARG A 68 -19.09 -5.81 9.58
CA ARG A 68 -18.93 -4.52 10.32
C ARG A 68 -17.70 -4.45 11.23
N SER A 69 -17.11 -5.59 11.57
CA SER A 69 -15.92 -5.65 12.41
C SER A 69 -14.60 -5.36 11.68
N ILE A 70 -14.61 -5.35 10.34
CA ILE A 70 -13.43 -5.03 9.54
C ILE A 70 -13.35 -3.52 9.37
N LYS A 71 -12.24 -2.94 9.82
CA LYS A 71 -11.98 -1.49 9.64
C LYS A 71 -11.39 -1.23 8.26
N ILE A 72 -11.85 -0.18 7.60
CA ILE A 72 -11.29 0.27 6.32
C ILE A 72 -10.50 1.55 6.57
N PHE A 73 -9.23 1.54 6.18
CA PHE A 73 -8.30 2.65 6.28
C PHE A 73 -8.01 3.16 4.86
N LYS A 74 -8.39 4.39 4.58
CA LYS A 74 -8.19 5.04 3.29
C LYS A 74 -8.04 6.55 3.48
N ARG A 75 -7.53 7.26 2.47
CA ARG A 75 -7.26 8.70 2.53
C ARG A 75 -8.36 9.54 3.19
N SER A 76 -9.63 9.25 2.90
CA SER A 76 -10.75 10.06 3.39
C SER A 76 -11.04 9.92 4.90
N ASN A 77 -10.43 8.93 5.58
CA ASN A 77 -10.57 8.72 7.03
C ASN A 77 -9.23 8.56 7.75
N LEU A 78 -8.13 8.97 7.12
CA LEU A 78 -6.78 8.93 7.67
C LEU A 78 -6.18 10.34 7.73
N GLU A 79 -5.65 10.68 8.90
CA GLU A 79 -4.70 11.78 9.07
C GLU A 79 -3.26 11.25 8.97
N GLU A 80 -2.28 12.16 8.78
CA GLU A 80 -0.85 11.79 8.81
C GLU A 80 -0.37 11.55 10.25
N THR A 81 -0.72 10.39 10.81
CA THR A 81 -0.41 10.01 12.19
C THR A 81 -0.24 8.49 12.32
N ASP A 82 0.05 8.05 13.53
CA ASP A 82 0.20 6.64 13.87
C ASP A 82 -1.15 6.00 14.19
N TYR A 83 -1.31 4.76 13.76
CA TYR A 83 -2.51 3.93 13.95
C TYR A 83 -2.15 2.60 14.57
N THR A 84 -3.07 2.08 15.39
CA THR A 84 -2.96 0.74 15.97
C THR A 84 -4.25 -0.03 15.74
N ILE A 85 -4.11 -1.28 15.28
CA ILE A 85 -5.21 -2.24 15.19
C ILE A 85 -4.71 -3.65 15.50
N GLY A 86 -5.19 -4.23 16.63
CA GLY A 86 -4.60 -5.46 17.17
C GLY A 86 -3.11 -5.26 17.43
N ASP A 87 -2.30 -6.18 16.93
CA ASP A 87 -0.84 -6.13 17.06
C ASP A 87 -0.13 -5.37 15.92
N PHE A 88 -0.89 -4.69 15.05
CA PHE A 88 -0.34 -3.91 13.95
C PHE A 88 -0.24 -2.44 14.31
N HIS A 89 0.96 -1.88 14.12
CA HIS A 89 1.27 -0.47 14.31
C HIS A 89 1.79 0.11 13.00
N PHE A 90 1.15 1.15 12.49
CA PHE A 90 1.56 1.78 11.24
C PHE A 90 1.30 3.28 11.24
N LYS A 91 2.07 3.99 10.46
CA LYS A 91 1.87 5.40 10.17
C LYS A 91 1.25 5.56 8.78
N ALA A 92 0.21 6.38 8.66
CA ALA A 92 -0.31 6.81 7.39
C ALA A 92 0.46 8.06 6.94
N ILE A 93 0.97 8.04 5.70
CA ILE A 93 1.70 9.15 5.08
C ILE A 93 0.96 9.48 3.78
N HIS A 94 0.49 10.72 3.65
CA HIS A 94 -0.16 11.14 2.41
C HIS A 94 0.89 11.36 1.33
N THR A 95 0.76 10.62 0.24
CA THR A 95 1.68 10.62 -0.91
C THR A 95 0.92 10.84 -2.22
N PRO A 96 0.18 11.99 -2.37
CA PRO A 96 -0.50 12.29 -3.62
C PRO A 96 0.49 12.47 -4.77
N GLY A 97 -0.02 12.33 -6.00
CA GLY A 97 0.75 12.47 -7.22
C GLY A 97 0.28 11.52 -8.31
N HIS A 98 0.28 10.21 -8.08
CA HIS A 98 -0.39 9.26 -8.96
C HIS A 98 -1.93 9.42 -8.89
N SER A 99 -2.45 9.60 -7.68
CA SER A 99 -3.82 10.01 -7.41
C SER A 99 -3.88 10.96 -6.21
N LYS A 100 -4.95 11.75 -6.08
CA LYS A 100 -5.15 12.68 -4.95
C LYS A 100 -5.30 11.97 -3.61
N ASP A 101 -5.77 10.73 -3.63
CA ASP A 101 -6.06 9.94 -2.43
C ASP A 101 -4.98 8.93 -2.08
N SER A 102 -3.80 9.03 -2.71
CA SER A 102 -2.67 8.13 -2.43
C SER A 102 -2.15 8.26 -1.00
N VAL A 103 -1.97 7.11 -0.36
CA VAL A 103 -1.45 6.94 1.00
C VAL A 103 -0.39 5.85 1.02
N THR A 104 0.73 6.12 1.64
CA THR A 104 1.74 5.14 2.00
C THR A 104 1.51 4.68 3.43
N PHE A 105 1.51 3.37 3.68
CA PHE A 105 1.42 2.77 5.01
C PHE A 105 2.80 2.31 5.46
N TYR A 106 3.35 2.98 6.48
CA TYR A 106 4.68 2.69 7.02
C TYR A 106 4.59 1.90 8.33
N PHE A 107 5.12 0.69 8.33
CA PHE A 107 5.27 -0.19 9.50
C PHE A 107 6.72 -0.06 9.98
N GLU A 108 6.94 0.83 10.94
CA GLU A 108 8.28 1.19 11.40
C GLU A 108 8.99 0.03 12.10
N GLU A 109 8.28 -0.74 12.92
CA GLU A 109 8.84 -1.90 13.62
C GLU A 109 9.36 -2.98 12.65
N GLU A 110 8.70 -3.16 11.52
CA GLU A 110 9.07 -4.13 10.48
C GLU A 110 9.98 -3.53 9.40
N ASN A 111 10.19 -2.22 9.41
CA ASN A 111 10.98 -1.47 8.44
C ASN A 111 10.49 -1.64 6.99
N ILE A 112 9.16 -1.57 6.78
CA ILE A 112 8.52 -1.75 5.48
C ILE A 112 7.48 -0.67 5.19
N MET A 113 7.26 -0.37 3.90
CA MET A 113 6.21 0.52 3.42
C MET A 113 5.38 -0.15 2.33
N PHE A 114 4.06 -0.04 2.42
CA PHE A 114 3.13 -0.34 1.32
C PHE A 114 2.78 0.98 0.65
N ILE A 115 3.18 1.13 -0.60
CA ILE A 115 3.26 2.43 -1.29
C ILE A 115 2.30 2.57 -2.47
N GLY A 116 1.52 1.52 -2.80
CA GLY A 116 0.64 1.54 -3.98
C GLY A 116 1.40 1.92 -5.25
N ASP A 117 0.80 2.74 -6.08
CA ASP A 117 1.34 3.18 -7.35
C ASP A 117 2.17 4.48 -7.23
N PHE A 118 2.98 4.56 -6.18
CA PHE A 118 3.81 5.75 -5.92
C PHE A 118 5.22 5.59 -6.49
N ILE A 119 6.01 4.66 -5.96
CA ILE A 119 7.38 4.35 -6.41
C ILE A 119 7.44 2.90 -6.83
N PHE A 120 7.96 2.64 -8.01
CA PHE A 120 8.26 1.31 -8.52
C PHE A 120 9.77 1.12 -8.64
N LYS A 121 10.21 -0.12 -8.86
CA LYS A 121 11.60 -0.41 -9.16
C LYS A 121 12.02 0.32 -10.42
N ASP A 122 12.98 1.26 -10.27
CA ASP A 122 13.54 2.09 -11.34
C ASP A 122 12.51 3.03 -12.04
N SER A 123 11.31 3.25 -11.44
CA SER A 123 10.24 4.08 -12.01
C SER A 123 9.33 4.67 -10.92
N ILE A 124 8.30 5.43 -11.34
CA ILE A 124 7.22 5.94 -10.48
C ILE A 124 5.86 5.73 -11.14
N GLY A 125 4.79 5.84 -10.37
CA GLY A 125 3.43 5.86 -10.88
C GLY A 125 3.20 7.03 -11.83
N ARG A 126 2.40 6.81 -12.89
CA ARG A 126 2.01 7.86 -13.83
C ARG A 126 1.17 8.93 -13.15
N THR A 127 1.26 10.14 -13.65
CA THR A 127 0.60 11.33 -13.06
C THR A 127 -0.40 12.00 -13.99
N ASP A 128 -0.61 11.43 -15.17
CA ASP A 128 -1.43 11.99 -16.26
C ASP A 128 -2.90 11.49 -16.25
N LEU A 129 -3.27 10.66 -15.28
CA LEU A 129 -4.66 10.24 -15.08
C LEU A 129 -5.47 11.29 -14.31
N PRO A 130 -6.82 11.26 -14.38
CA PRO A 130 -7.65 12.16 -13.58
C PRO A 130 -7.32 12.08 -12.09
N GLY A 131 -6.93 13.20 -11.50
CA GLY A 131 -6.48 13.26 -10.10
C GLY A 131 -4.98 13.10 -9.90
N GLY A 132 -4.21 12.84 -10.98
CA GLY A 132 -2.75 12.85 -10.97
C GLY A 132 -2.16 14.27 -11.00
N SER A 133 -0.94 14.41 -10.49
CA SER A 133 -0.22 15.69 -10.43
C SER A 133 1.29 15.47 -10.31
N ASP A 134 2.04 15.95 -11.30
CA ASP A 134 3.52 15.92 -11.28
C ASP A 134 4.08 16.71 -10.09
N GLN A 135 3.45 17.82 -9.74
CA GLN A 135 3.89 18.65 -8.63
C GLN A 135 3.71 17.94 -7.29
N GLU A 136 2.54 17.34 -7.04
CA GLU A 136 2.28 16.57 -5.83
C GLU A 136 3.18 15.33 -5.75
N MET A 137 3.46 14.67 -6.90
CA MET A 137 4.38 13.53 -6.97
C MET A 137 5.79 13.93 -6.50
N LYS A 138 6.33 15.04 -6.98
CA LYS A 138 7.63 15.57 -6.56
C LYS A 138 7.68 15.90 -5.06
N GLU A 139 6.63 16.51 -4.53
CA GLU A 139 6.53 16.83 -3.10
C GLU A 139 6.46 15.57 -2.25
N SER A 140 5.70 14.56 -2.69
CA SER A 140 5.59 13.26 -2.05
C SER A 140 6.93 12.51 -2.06
N ILE A 141 7.65 12.51 -3.18
CA ILE A 141 9.01 11.95 -3.31
C ILE A 141 9.94 12.65 -2.30
N ALA A 142 9.99 13.98 -2.30
CA ALA A 142 10.84 14.73 -1.37
C ALA A 142 10.53 14.44 0.11
N LYS A 143 9.27 14.10 0.44
CA LYS A 143 8.85 13.66 1.77
C LYS A 143 9.42 12.27 2.10
N ILE A 144 9.29 11.30 1.19
CA ILE A 144 9.72 9.92 1.40
C ILE A 144 11.26 9.78 1.40
N LEU A 145 11.97 10.57 0.63
CA LEU A 145 13.44 10.56 0.60
C LEU A 145 14.10 10.86 1.95
N LYS A 146 13.37 11.42 2.93
CA LYS A 146 13.84 11.67 4.30
C LYS A 146 13.88 10.41 5.18
N TYR A 147 13.28 9.33 4.75
CA TYR A 147 13.26 8.06 5.47
C TYR A 147 14.54 7.24 5.24
N LYS A 148 14.74 6.18 6.04
CA LYS A 148 15.94 5.34 6.02
C LYS A 148 16.06 4.52 4.72
N ASP A 149 17.28 4.26 4.28
CA ASP A 149 17.58 3.58 3.03
C ASP A 149 17.23 2.08 3.05
N ASP A 150 17.26 1.45 4.21
CA ASP A 150 17.00 0.01 4.39
C ASP A 150 15.52 -0.37 4.41
N ILE A 151 14.61 0.60 4.31
CA ILE A 151 13.17 0.34 4.23
C ILE A 151 12.83 -0.42 2.96
N THR A 152 12.14 -1.56 3.12
CA THR A 152 11.58 -2.30 1.99
C THR A 152 10.29 -1.67 1.50
N LEU A 153 10.20 -1.41 0.20
CA LEU A 153 9.02 -0.86 -0.47
C LEU A 153 8.22 -1.98 -1.14
N TYR A 154 6.94 -2.06 -0.82
CA TYR A 154 5.95 -2.98 -1.41
C TYR A 154 5.01 -2.18 -2.31
N PRO A 155 5.24 -2.18 -3.64
CA PRO A 155 4.44 -1.41 -4.59
C PRO A 155 3.15 -2.12 -5.00
N GLY A 156 2.20 -1.37 -5.59
CA GLY A 156 0.96 -1.91 -6.15
C GLY A 156 1.17 -2.80 -7.38
N HIS A 157 2.27 -2.62 -8.09
CA HIS A 157 2.66 -3.45 -9.24
C HIS A 157 4.15 -3.74 -9.21
N TYR A 158 4.57 -4.80 -9.94
CA TYR A 158 5.97 -5.22 -10.09
C TYR A 158 6.60 -5.74 -8.79
N ASP A 159 7.92 -5.89 -8.78
CA ASP A 159 8.68 -6.41 -7.66
C ASP A 159 8.87 -5.37 -6.55
N LYS A 160 8.99 -5.85 -5.31
CA LYS A 160 9.45 -5.05 -4.19
C LYS A 160 10.89 -4.57 -4.39
N THR A 161 11.21 -3.44 -3.78
CA THR A 161 12.55 -2.83 -3.82
C THR A 161 12.92 -2.28 -2.43
N THR A 162 13.99 -1.50 -2.33
CA THR A 162 14.34 -0.76 -1.11
C THR A 162 14.45 0.72 -1.42
N LEU A 163 14.14 1.56 -0.42
CA LEU A 163 14.21 3.00 -0.59
C LEU A 163 15.63 3.47 -0.97
N GLY A 164 16.67 2.86 -0.39
CA GLY A 164 18.07 3.19 -0.71
C GLY A 164 18.47 2.84 -2.14
N LYS A 165 17.96 1.70 -2.66
CA LYS A 165 18.18 1.36 -4.08
C LYS A 165 17.51 2.40 -4.98
N GLU A 166 16.26 2.74 -4.71
CA GLU A 166 15.54 3.73 -5.52
C GLU A 166 16.15 5.13 -5.41
N LYS A 167 16.60 5.56 -4.25
CA LYS A 167 17.36 6.82 -4.09
C LYS A 167 18.61 6.87 -4.98
N LYS A 168 19.27 5.73 -5.18
CA LYS A 168 20.53 5.65 -5.94
C LYS A 168 20.30 5.51 -7.44
N ASP A 169 19.35 4.64 -7.83
CA ASP A 169 19.26 4.13 -9.21
C ASP A 169 18.04 4.68 -9.97
N ASN A 170 16.96 5.11 -9.25
CA ASN A 170 15.73 5.55 -9.88
C ASN A 170 15.86 6.97 -10.43
N PRO A 171 15.72 7.16 -11.76
CA PRO A 171 15.93 8.48 -12.40
C PRO A 171 14.91 9.55 -11.98
N TYR A 172 13.76 9.14 -11.43
CA TYR A 172 12.71 10.06 -10.98
C TYR A 172 12.91 10.56 -9.55
N LEU A 173 13.84 9.95 -8.80
CA LEU A 173 14.15 10.29 -7.41
C LEU A 173 15.45 11.11 -7.28
N GLN A 174 16.09 11.46 -8.40
CA GLN A 174 17.33 12.25 -8.45
C GLN A 174 17.08 13.74 -8.29
#